data_0a7d792933342453192d08023258c6b1
#
_entry.id   0a7d792933342453192d08023258c6b1
#
_cell.length_a   1.000
_cell.length_b   1.000
_cell.length_c   1.000
_cell.angle_alpha   90.00
_cell.angle_beta   90.00
_cell.angle_gamma   90.00
#
_symmetry.space_group_name_H-M   'P 1'
#
loop_
_entity.id
_entity.type
_entity.pdbx_description
1 polymer ?
#
loop_
_entity_poly.entity_id
_entity_poly.type
_entity_poly.pdbx_seq_one_letter_code
_entity_poly.pdbx_strand_id
1 'polypeptide(L)'
;MKNELFSIGPITIYGYGLMIAIGVLAAYFSATYRSKKYTLDPDKVFYVTVWAVIGGFGGAKLLYLITQLPAILKDPSLLKDARNGFVVYGGIIGGILAAWLYCKVAKLKFIKYFDLVIPSVALAQGFGRIGCFLAGCCYGKETNSAFHILFHDSAYAPNNVPLIPTQLISSGLDFLNCIFLMWFAGKKKGDGQVAGLYLVCYSVGRFVLEFFRGDLERGNVGSLSTSQFIAIFTAIAGVVLFFWFGKKKAQGPEKNIQEEKVV
;
A
#
# COMPACT_ATOMS: atom_id res chain seq x y z
N MET A 1 14.41 -14.62 14.15
CA MET A 1 13.52 -14.90 13.00
C MET A 1 14.37 -14.85 11.75
N LYS A 2 14.41 -15.91 10.98
CA LYS A 2 15.13 -15.91 9.69
C LYS A 2 14.23 -15.26 8.65
N ASN A 3 14.69 -14.18 8.04
CA ASN A 3 13.98 -13.55 6.90
C ASN A 3 13.97 -14.47 5.67
N GLU A 4 14.93 -15.38 5.60
CA GLU A 4 15.06 -16.43 4.57
C GLU A 4 14.19 -17.62 4.96
N LEU A 5 13.19 -17.94 4.15
CA LEU A 5 12.30 -19.08 4.38
C LEU A 5 12.90 -20.37 3.82
N PHE A 6 13.28 -20.34 2.56
CA PHE A 6 13.94 -21.46 1.88
C PHE A 6 14.63 -20.98 0.60
N SER A 7 15.62 -21.77 0.13
CA SER A 7 16.36 -21.50 -1.10
C SER A 7 16.16 -22.63 -2.10
N ILE A 8 15.85 -22.30 -3.33
CA ILE A 8 15.74 -23.23 -4.46
C ILE A 8 16.85 -22.88 -5.45
N GLY A 9 17.96 -23.60 -5.40
CA GLY A 9 19.15 -23.27 -6.19
C GLY A 9 19.66 -21.85 -5.86
N PRO A 10 19.87 -20.99 -6.87
CA PRO A 10 20.38 -19.63 -6.65
C PRO A 10 19.33 -18.63 -6.14
N ILE A 11 18.06 -19.06 -6.01
CA ILE A 11 16.94 -18.17 -5.63
C ILE A 11 16.59 -18.41 -4.16
N THR A 12 16.78 -17.38 -3.33
CA THR A 12 16.34 -17.38 -1.94
C THR A 12 15.01 -16.67 -1.82
N ILE A 13 14.01 -17.35 -1.21
CA ILE A 13 12.68 -16.78 -0.96
C ILE A 13 12.67 -16.18 0.43
N TYR A 14 12.46 -14.88 0.45
CA TYR A 14 12.35 -14.09 1.67
C TYR A 14 10.90 -13.97 2.13
N GLY A 15 10.68 -14.06 3.44
CA GLY A 15 9.34 -13.92 4.03
C GLY A 15 8.64 -12.62 3.67
N TYR A 16 9.39 -11.52 3.59
CA TYR A 16 8.88 -10.22 3.14
C TYR A 16 8.32 -10.28 1.71
N GLY A 17 9.10 -10.82 0.77
CA GLY A 17 8.68 -10.94 -0.63
C GLY A 17 7.46 -11.84 -0.81
N LEU A 18 7.42 -12.97 -0.07
CA LEU A 18 6.29 -13.88 -0.10
C LEU A 18 5.00 -13.20 0.40
N MET A 19 5.06 -12.46 1.51
CA MET A 19 3.91 -11.73 2.03
C MET A 19 3.41 -10.63 1.07
N ILE A 20 4.30 -9.95 0.37
CA ILE A 20 3.91 -9.00 -0.70
C ILE A 20 3.16 -9.73 -1.80
N ALA A 21 3.67 -10.88 -2.28
CA ALA A 21 3.02 -11.65 -3.34
C ALA A 21 1.63 -12.13 -2.91
N ILE A 22 1.50 -12.68 -1.70
CA ILE A 22 0.21 -13.08 -1.11
C ILE A 22 -0.73 -11.87 -1.02
N GLY A 23 -0.24 -10.73 -0.55
CA GLY A 23 -1.02 -9.50 -0.42
C GLY A 23 -1.56 -9.01 -1.77
N VAL A 24 -0.74 -9.02 -2.82
CA VAL A 24 -1.15 -8.63 -4.18
C VAL A 24 -2.21 -9.59 -4.72
N LEU A 25 -2.01 -10.90 -4.58
CA LEU A 25 -2.99 -11.90 -5.01
C LEU A 25 -4.32 -11.77 -4.24
N ALA A 26 -4.26 -11.65 -2.91
CA ALA A 26 -5.44 -11.45 -2.08
C ALA A 26 -6.20 -10.16 -2.47
N ALA A 27 -5.48 -9.07 -2.74
CA ALA A 27 -6.05 -7.82 -3.20
C ALA A 27 -6.74 -7.97 -4.57
N TYR A 28 -6.09 -8.63 -5.51
CA TYR A 28 -6.64 -8.90 -6.84
C TYR A 28 -7.92 -9.74 -6.75
N PHE A 29 -7.89 -10.89 -6.08
CA PHE A 29 -9.08 -11.75 -5.95
C PHE A 29 -10.22 -11.05 -5.22
N SER A 30 -9.91 -10.30 -4.15
CA SER A 30 -10.91 -9.51 -3.43
C SER A 30 -11.55 -8.43 -4.31
N ALA A 31 -10.77 -7.69 -5.11
CA ALA A 31 -11.27 -6.68 -6.02
C ALA A 31 -12.09 -7.29 -7.15
N THR A 32 -11.62 -8.39 -7.75
CA THR A 32 -12.30 -9.12 -8.83
C THR A 32 -13.63 -9.70 -8.36
N TYR A 33 -13.67 -10.30 -7.17
CA TYR A 33 -14.93 -10.80 -6.60
C TYR A 33 -15.96 -9.68 -6.40
N ARG A 34 -15.50 -8.51 -5.89
CA ARG A 34 -16.37 -7.35 -5.65
C ARG A 34 -16.76 -6.61 -6.92
N SER A 35 -15.98 -6.69 -8.00
CA SER A 35 -16.27 -5.99 -9.25
C SER A 35 -17.65 -6.34 -9.80
N LYS A 36 -18.05 -7.60 -9.70
CA LYS A 36 -19.37 -8.09 -10.11
C LYS A 36 -20.52 -7.37 -9.40
N LYS A 37 -20.36 -7.09 -8.09
CA LYS A 37 -21.37 -6.37 -7.29
C LYS A 37 -21.53 -4.91 -7.74
N TYR A 38 -20.46 -4.31 -8.27
CA TYR A 38 -20.47 -2.89 -8.70
C TYR A 38 -20.61 -2.74 -10.22
N THR A 39 -20.98 -3.81 -10.93
CA THR A 39 -21.14 -3.84 -12.39
C THR A 39 -19.90 -3.31 -13.13
N LEU A 40 -18.72 -3.68 -12.61
CA LEU A 40 -17.43 -3.40 -13.22
C LEU A 40 -16.85 -4.67 -13.82
N ASP A 41 -16.20 -4.53 -14.97
CA ASP A 41 -15.60 -5.62 -15.70
C ASP A 41 -14.41 -6.25 -14.93
N PRO A 42 -14.46 -7.56 -14.57
CA PRO A 42 -13.37 -8.25 -13.88
C PRO A 42 -12.05 -8.25 -14.66
N ASP A 43 -12.10 -8.35 -15.99
CA ASP A 43 -10.90 -8.35 -16.83
C ASP A 43 -10.18 -7.01 -16.77
N LYS A 44 -10.95 -5.92 -16.69
CA LYS A 44 -10.37 -4.58 -16.51
C LYS A 44 -9.71 -4.43 -15.15
N VAL A 45 -10.25 -5.07 -14.09
CA VAL A 45 -9.61 -5.11 -12.76
C VAL A 45 -8.25 -5.79 -12.82
N PHE A 46 -8.14 -6.89 -13.60
CA PHE A 46 -6.86 -7.56 -13.82
C PHE A 46 -5.82 -6.59 -14.42
N TYR A 47 -6.16 -5.93 -15.52
CA TYR A 47 -5.21 -5.00 -16.16
C TYR A 47 -4.88 -3.79 -15.28
N VAL A 48 -5.87 -3.23 -14.55
CA VAL A 48 -5.61 -2.16 -13.57
C VAL A 48 -4.59 -2.63 -12.52
N THR A 49 -4.75 -3.85 -12.01
CA THR A 49 -3.84 -4.42 -11.01
C THR A 49 -2.45 -4.64 -11.61
N VAL A 50 -2.34 -5.22 -12.79
CA VAL A 50 -1.05 -5.46 -13.46
C VAL A 50 -0.31 -4.14 -13.70
N TRP A 51 -0.97 -3.14 -14.26
CA TRP A 51 -0.36 -1.83 -14.49
C TRP A 51 0.01 -1.11 -13.20
N ALA A 52 -0.83 -1.21 -12.15
CA ALA A 52 -0.51 -0.66 -10.83
C ALA A 52 0.74 -1.33 -10.22
N VAL A 53 0.89 -2.65 -10.37
CA VAL A 53 2.07 -3.39 -9.87
C VAL A 53 3.32 -3.00 -10.67
N ILE A 54 3.27 -3.02 -12.00
CA ILE A 54 4.39 -2.64 -12.88
C ILE A 54 4.82 -1.19 -12.59
N GLY A 55 3.85 -0.26 -12.57
CA GLY A 55 4.11 1.15 -12.27
C GLY A 55 4.61 1.35 -10.84
N GLY A 56 4.12 0.55 -9.89
CA GLY A 56 4.56 0.57 -8.50
C GLY A 56 6.04 0.17 -8.35
N PHE A 57 6.43 -0.97 -8.90
CA PHE A 57 7.84 -1.40 -8.86
C PHE A 57 8.74 -0.45 -9.65
N GLY A 58 8.34 -0.05 -10.86
CA GLY A 58 9.08 0.89 -11.69
C GLY A 58 9.25 2.25 -11.04
N GLY A 59 8.17 2.82 -10.48
CA GLY A 59 8.20 4.11 -9.79
C GLY A 59 9.03 4.08 -8.51
N ALA A 60 8.94 3.00 -7.72
CA ALA A 60 9.75 2.82 -6.51
C ALA A 60 11.24 2.78 -6.84
N LYS A 61 11.63 2.07 -7.91
CA LYS A 61 13.01 2.01 -8.38
C LYS A 61 13.46 3.33 -8.99
N LEU A 62 12.63 3.96 -9.79
CA LEU A 62 12.94 5.25 -10.40
C LEU A 62 13.21 6.33 -9.35
N LEU A 63 12.35 6.43 -8.33
CA LEU A 63 12.54 7.41 -7.27
C LEU A 63 13.79 7.11 -6.45
N TYR A 64 14.11 5.83 -6.21
CA TYR A 64 15.37 5.45 -5.59
C TYR A 64 16.57 5.94 -6.40
N LEU A 65 16.59 5.69 -7.71
CA LEU A 65 17.67 6.16 -8.58
C LEU A 65 17.82 7.68 -8.58
N ILE A 66 16.71 8.41 -8.56
CA ILE A 66 16.72 9.87 -8.49
C ILE A 66 17.31 10.34 -7.15
N THR A 67 16.92 9.73 -6.04
CA THR A 67 17.41 10.13 -4.70
C THR A 67 18.88 9.78 -4.47
N GLN A 68 19.37 8.72 -5.14
CA GLN A 68 20.75 8.26 -5.06
C GLN A 68 21.64 8.77 -6.20
N LEU A 69 21.12 9.63 -7.08
CA LEU A 69 21.84 10.11 -8.26
C LEU A 69 23.22 10.68 -7.94
N PRO A 70 23.43 11.51 -6.87
CA PRO A 70 24.76 12.04 -6.53
C PRO A 70 25.77 10.93 -6.15
N ALA A 71 25.30 9.84 -5.51
CA ALA A 71 26.15 8.72 -5.15
C ALA A 71 26.47 7.83 -6.36
N ILE A 72 25.47 7.57 -7.22
CA ILE A 72 25.61 6.80 -8.44
C ILE A 72 26.57 7.45 -9.44
N LEU A 73 26.56 8.79 -9.53
CA LEU A 73 27.51 9.52 -10.40
C LEU A 73 28.95 9.41 -9.91
N LYS A 74 29.17 9.20 -8.61
CA LYS A 74 30.50 8.95 -8.02
C LYS A 74 30.95 7.51 -8.17
N ASP A 75 30.02 6.58 -8.03
CA ASP A 75 30.27 5.14 -8.14
C ASP A 75 29.16 4.45 -8.95
N PRO A 76 29.35 4.30 -10.27
CA PRO A 76 28.38 3.62 -11.15
C PRO A 76 28.15 2.14 -10.83
N SER A 77 28.99 1.50 -9.99
CA SER A 77 28.82 0.10 -9.59
C SER A 77 27.54 -0.09 -8.79
N LEU A 78 27.04 0.95 -8.10
CA LEU A 78 25.76 0.95 -7.37
C LEU A 78 24.54 0.65 -8.27
N LEU A 79 24.65 0.87 -9.59
CA LEU A 79 23.60 0.48 -10.54
C LEU A 79 23.51 -1.05 -10.73
N LYS A 80 24.60 -1.79 -10.49
CA LYS A 80 24.64 -3.24 -10.64
C LYS A 80 23.89 -3.96 -9.53
N ASP A 81 23.73 -3.30 -8.40
CA ASP A 81 22.96 -3.84 -7.26
C ASP A 81 21.47 -3.54 -7.43
N ALA A 82 20.86 -4.20 -8.44
CA ALA A 82 19.44 -4.05 -8.75
C ALA A 82 18.52 -4.56 -7.63
N ARG A 83 19.05 -5.33 -6.67
CA ARG A 83 18.28 -5.91 -5.56
C ARG A 83 17.99 -4.90 -4.46
N ASN A 84 18.85 -3.91 -4.28
CA ASN A 84 18.75 -2.92 -3.21
C ASN A 84 18.06 -1.65 -3.67
N GLY A 85 17.35 -1.02 -2.75
CA GLY A 85 16.82 0.32 -2.87
C GLY A 85 15.52 0.43 -3.68
N PHE A 86 14.44 0.50 -2.92
CA PHE A 86 13.11 0.90 -3.40
C PHE A 86 12.56 1.99 -2.47
N VAL A 87 12.05 3.07 -3.05
CA VAL A 87 11.41 4.15 -2.30
C VAL A 87 9.89 4.01 -2.41
N VAL A 88 9.24 3.76 -1.29
CA VAL A 88 7.78 3.46 -1.22
C VAL A 88 6.93 4.56 -1.87
N TYR A 89 7.27 5.83 -1.67
CA TYR A 89 6.52 6.95 -2.27
C TYR A 89 6.56 6.93 -3.80
N GLY A 90 7.69 6.54 -4.38
CA GLY A 90 7.80 6.31 -5.83
C GLY A 90 6.87 5.21 -6.30
N GLY A 91 6.75 4.14 -5.51
CA GLY A 91 5.81 3.05 -5.79
C GLY A 91 4.34 3.48 -5.75
N ILE A 92 3.95 4.27 -4.76
CA ILE A 92 2.59 4.79 -4.65
C ILE A 92 2.27 5.69 -5.85
N ILE A 93 3.11 6.65 -6.15
CA ILE A 93 2.93 7.59 -7.26
C ILE A 93 2.91 6.83 -8.59
N GLY A 94 3.90 5.98 -8.83
CA GLY A 94 4.02 5.20 -10.07
C GLY A 94 2.85 4.24 -10.29
N GLY A 95 2.39 3.56 -9.24
CA GLY A 95 1.24 2.67 -9.30
C GLY A 95 -0.07 3.40 -9.62
N ILE A 96 -0.32 4.53 -8.96
CA ILE A 96 -1.51 5.35 -9.22
C ILE A 96 -1.47 5.92 -10.64
N LEU A 97 -0.32 6.46 -11.08
CA LEU A 97 -0.17 7.03 -12.42
C LEU A 97 -0.35 5.97 -13.51
N ALA A 98 0.24 4.79 -13.36
CA ALA A 98 0.11 3.71 -14.34
C ALA A 98 -1.33 3.19 -14.42
N ALA A 99 -2.02 3.00 -13.28
CA ALA A 99 -3.43 2.62 -13.25
C ALA A 99 -4.33 3.69 -13.87
N TRP A 100 -4.06 4.97 -13.58
CA TRP A 100 -4.78 6.09 -14.18
C TRP A 100 -4.58 6.15 -15.69
N LEU A 101 -3.33 6.01 -16.16
CA LEU A 101 -3.01 6.03 -17.59
C LEU A 101 -3.69 4.87 -18.32
N TYR A 102 -3.65 3.65 -17.74
CA TYR A 102 -4.38 2.52 -18.30
C TYR A 102 -5.88 2.82 -18.40
N CYS A 103 -6.51 3.31 -17.33
CA CYS A 103 -7.93 3.66 -17.34
C CYS A 103 -8.24 4.72 -18.41
N LYS A 104 -7.37 5.72 -18.60
CA LYS A 104 -7.52 6.76 -19.61
C LYS A 104 -7.47 6.17 -21.03
N VAL A 105 -6.51 5.31 -21.32
CA VAL A 105 -6.35 4.63 -22.62
C VAL A 105 -7.54 3.69 -22.89
N ALA A 106 -7.93 2.91 -21.88
CA ALA A 106 -9.06 1.98 -21.98
C ALA A 106 -10.44 2.66 -21.86
N LYS A 107 -10.49 4.01 -21.77
CA LYS A 107 -11.72 4.83 -21.63
C LYS A 107 -12.58 4.45 -20.41
N LEU A 108 -11.92 4.02 -19.32
CA LEU A 108 -12.56 3.65 -18.06
C LEU A 108 -12.66 4.84 -17.11
N LYS A 109 -13.66 4.84 -16.24
CA LYS A 109 -13.79 5.84 -15.18
C LYS A 109 -12.86 5.48 -14.02
N PHE A 110 -11.61 6.00 -14.04
CA PHE A 110 -10.56 5.70 -13.07
C PHE A 110 -11.07 5.71 -11.62
N ILE A 111 -11.83 6.73 -11.22
CA ILE A 111 -12.26 6.88 -9.82
C ILE A 111 -13.18 5.73 -9.34
N LYS A 112 -13.96 5.10 -10.25
CA LYS A 112 -14.78 3.94 -9.91
C LYS A 112 -13.92 2.70 -9.64
N TYR A 113 -12.94 2.44 -10.52
CA TYR A 113 -11.99 1.34 -10.33
C TYR A 113 -11.09 1.59 -9.12
N PHE A 114 -10.69 2.83 -8.89
CA PHE A 114 -9.90 3.22 -7.73
C PHE A 114 -10.64 2.94 -6.42
N ASP A 115 -11.91 3.36 -6.30
CA ASP A 115 -12.76 3.05 -5.14
C ASP A 115 -12.98 1.54 -4.94
N LEU A 116 -13.07 0.78 -6.03
CA LEU A 116 -13.17 -0.68 -5.96
C LEU A 116 -11.89 -1.30 -5.39
N VAL A 117 -10.72 -0.84 -5.85
CA VAL A 117 -9.43 -1.45 -5.52
C VAL A 117 -8.92 -1.03 -4.13
N ILE A 118 -9.22 0.18 -3.68
CA ILE A 118 -8.69 0.74 -2.42
C ILE A 118 -8.88 -0.14 -1.19
N PRO A 119 -10.04 -0.75 -0.90
CA PRO A 119 -10.15 -1.67 0.24
C PRO A 119 -9.21 -2.87 0.12
N SER A 120 -8.95 -3.33 -1.11
CA SER A 120 -8.01 -4.41 -1.39
C SER A 120 -6.55 -3.97 -1.22
N VAL A 121 -6.24 -2.67 -1.43
CA VAL A 121 -4.93 -2.10 -1.10
C VAL A 121 -4.69 -2.16 0.41
N ALA A 122 -5.68 -1.81 1.23
CA ALA A 122 -5.58 -1.96 2.69
C ALA A 122 -5.32 -3.43 3.09
N LEU A 123 -5.98 -4.38 2.41
CA LEU A 123 -5.72 -5.82 2.59
C LEU A 123 -4.25 -6.18 2.30
N ALA A 124 -3.73 -5.74 1.14
CA ALA A 124 -2.35 -5.98 0.76
C ALA A 124 -1.34 -5.35 1.73
N GLN A 125 -1.66 -4.15 2.26
CA GLN A 125 -0.85 -3.50 3.28
C GLN A 125 -0.76 -4.33 4.56
N GLY A 126 -1.87 -4.92 5.02
CA GLY A 126 -1.88 -5.81 6.17
C GLY A 126 -0.90 -6.99 6.00
N PHE A 127 -0.91 -7.64 4.83
CA PHE A 127 0.07 -8.68 4.50
C PHE A 127 1.51 -8.14 4.44
N GLY A 128 1.71 -6.95 3.84
CA GLY A 128 3.01 -6.29 3.81
C GLY A 128 3.57 -6.02 5.21
N ARG A 129 2.71 -5.70 6.21
CA ARG A 129 3.11 -5.53 7.61
C ARG A 129 3.51 -6.84 8.28
N ILE A 130 2.85 -7.94 7.93
CA ILE A 130 3.33 -9.28 8.35
C ILE A 130 4.71 -9.54 7.72
N GLY A 131 4.93 -9.14 6.47
CA GLY A 131 6.25 -9.21 5.84
C GLY A 131 7.30 -8.40 6.58
N CYS A 132 6.98 -7.17 7.01
CA CYS A 132 7.87 -6.36 7.85
C CYS A 132 8.21 -7.06 9.18
N PHE A 133 7.23 -7.74 9.78
CA PHE A 133 7.44 -8.53 10.99
C PHE A 133 8.42 -9.69 10.76
N LEU A 134 8.25 -10.45 9.68
CA LEU A 134 9.16 -11.54 9.31
C LEU A 134 10.57 -11.04 9.00
N ALA A 135 10.70 -9.85 8.40
CA ALA A 135 12.00 -9.23 8.14
C ALA A 135 12.65 -8.61 9.38
N GLY A 136 11.88 -8.36 10.46
CA GLY A 136 12.37 -7.68 11.65
C GLY A 136 12.54 -6.17 11.51
N CYS A 137 11.99 -5.55 10.46
CA CYS A 137 12.04 -4.09 10.27
C CYS A 137 10.78 -3.40 10.83
N CYS A 138 10.83 -2.08 10.97
CA CYS A 138 9.67 -1.29 11.41
C CYS A 138 9.18 -1.64 12.82
N TYR A 139 10.06 -2.04 13.69
CA TYR A 139 9.78 -2.45 15.07
C TYR A 139 9.37 -1.27 15.97
N GLY A 140 8.75 -1.60 17.10
CA GLY A 140 8.33 -0.63 18.11
C GLY A 140 9.40 -0.33 19.14
N LYS A 141 9.10 0.61 20.02
CA LYS A 141 9.93 0.94 21.18
C LYS A 141 10.03 -0.25 22.14
N GLU A 142 11.09 -0.24 22.93
CA GLU A 142 11.23 -1.14 24.07
C GLU A 142 10.08 -0.97 25.06
N THR A 143 9.63 -2.07 25.65
CA THR A 143 8.49 -2.07 26.56
C THR A 143 8.60 -3.13 27.64
N ASN A 144 8.08 -2.81 28.81
CA ASN A 144 7.91 -3.76 29.90
C ASN A 144 6.51 -4.40 29.92
N SER A 145 5.68 -4.15 28.90
CA SER A 145 4.34 -4.72 28.79
C SER A 145 4.41 -6.24 28.59
N ALA A 146 3.44 -6.98 29.09
CA ALA A 146 3.26 -8.40 28.79
C ALA A 146 3.01 -8.64 27.29
N PHE A 147 2.48 -7.65 26.55
CA PHE A 147 2.27 -7.72 25.12
C PHE A 147 3.51 -7.17 24.40
N HIS A 148 4.53 -8.01 24.26
CA HIS A 148 5.75 -7.70 23.55
C HIS A 148 6.20 -8.87 22.66
N ILE A 149 7.15 -8.59 21.79
CA ILE A 149 7.83 -9.59 20.96
C ILE A 149 9.34 -9.49 21.18
N LEU A 150 10.01 -10.64 21.05
CA LEU A 150 11.47 -10.75 21.05
C LEU A 150 11.93 -11.17 19.65
N PHE A 151 12.84 -10.43 19.07
CA PHE A 151 13.54 -10.86 17.86
C PHE A 151 14.79 -11.62 18.23
N HIS A 152 15.06 -12.72 17.52
CA HIS A 152 16.29 -13.48 17.57
C HIS A 152 16.88 -13.53 16.17
N ASP A 153 18.15 -13.26 16.02
CA ASP A 153 18.89 -13.24 14.74
C ASP A 153 18.25 -12.28 13.68
N SER A 154 17.75 -11.14 14.12
CA SER A 154 17.26 -10.08 13.22
C SER A 154 18.43 -9.23 12.75
N ALA A 155 18.43 -8.89 11.46
CA ALA A 155 19.39 -7.94 10.88
C ALA A 155 19.02 -6.47 11.16
N TYR A 156 17.77 -6.19 11.54
CA TYR A 156 17.26 -4.81 11.69
C TYR A 156 16.84 -4.49 13.13
N ALA A 157 16.03 -5.36 13.75
CA ALA A 157 15.56 -5.13 15.10
C ALA A 157 16.61 -5.50 16.14
N PRO A 158 16.64 -4.82 17.30
CA PRO A 158 17.43 -5.26 18.46
C PRO A 158 17.04 -6.69 18.85
N ASN A 159 18.06 -7.54 19.02
CA ASN A 159 17.85 -8.93 19.39
C ASN A 159 17.72 -9.08 20.90
N ASN A 160 16.83 -9.97 21.34
CA ASN A 160 16.56 -10.29 22.75
C ASN A 160 16.08 -9.10 23.61
N VAL A 161 15.50 -8.08 22.95
CA VAL A 161 14.90 -6.92 23.60
C VAL A 161 13.39 -6.99 23.46
N PRO A 162 12.60 -6.81 24.54
CA PRO A 162 11.13 -6.80 24.45
C PRO A 162 10.64 -5.53 23.76
N LEU A 163 10.07 -5.69 22.56
CA LEU A 163 9.62 -4.60 21.70
C LEU A 163 8.11 -4.61 21.49
N ILE A 164 7.51 -3.44 21.37
CA ILE A 164 6.10 -3.31 20.97
C ILE A 164 5.92 -3.89 19.56
N PRO A 165 4.97 -4.81 19.32
CA PRO A 165 4.74 -5.43 18.01
C PRO A 165 4.01 -4.49 17.02
N THR A 166 4.58 -3.33 16.73
CA THR A 166 3.97 -2.29 15.88
C THR A 166 3.62 -2.80 14.49
N GLN A 167 4.38 -3.77 13.96
CA GLN A 167 4.08 -4.41 12.68
C GLN A 167 2.76 -5.17 12.71
N LEU A 168 2.54 -5.99 13.75
CA LEU A 168 1.30 -6.78 13.91
C LEU A 168 0.11 -5.90 14.23
N ILE A 169 0.31 -4.86 15.07
CA ILE A 169 -0.73 -3.86 15.36
C ILE A 169 -1.12 -3.13 14.06
N SER A 170 -0.14 -2.70 13.26
CA SER A 170 -0.40 -2.07 11.96
C SER A 170 -1.14 -3.01 11.01
N SER A 171 -0.73 -4.28 10.94
CA SER A 171 -1.41 -5.29 10.13
C SER A 171 -2.88 -5.45 10.52
N GLY A 172 -3.15 -5.58 11.82
CA GLY A 172 -4.52 -5.66 12.35
C GLY A 172 -5.36 -4.43 11.98
N LEU A 173 -4.80 -3.24 12.13
CA LEU A 173 -5.47 -1.98 11.75
C LEU A 173 -5.73 -1.91 10.24
N ASP A 174 -4.81 -2.37 9.40
CA ASP A 174 -4.97 -2.40 7.95
C ASP A 174 -6.08 -3.39 7.54
N PHE A 175 -6.17 -4.57 8.16
CA PHE A 175 -7.26 -5.53 7.93
C PHE A 175 -8.61 -5.00 8.41
N LEU A 176 -8.68 -4.37 9.57
CA LEU A 176 -9.89 -3.72 10.06
C LEU A 176 -10.34 -2.58 9.14
N ASN A 177 -9.38 -1.77 8.66
CA ASN A 177 -9.65 -0.73 7.67
C ASN A 177 -10.20 -1.32 6.36
N CYS A 178 -9.63 -2.43 5.88
CA CYS A 178 -10.15 -3.13 4.70
C CYS A 178 -11.62 -3.52 4.90
N ILE A 179 -11.97 -4.18 6.01
CA ILE A 179 -13.34 -4.61 6.33
C ILE A 179 -14.27 -3.39 6.40
N PHE A 180 -13.85 -2.35 7.10
CA PHE A 180 -14.61 -1.11 7.25
C PHE A 180 -14.87 -0.44 5.89
N LEU A 181 -13.87 -0.33 5.05
CA LEU A 181 -13.99 0.25 3.71
C LEU A 181 -14.89 -0.59 2.78
N MET A 182 -14.83 -1.92 2.88
CA MET A 182 -15.74 -2.81 2.15
C MET A 182 -17.19 -2.62 2.56
N TRP A 183 -17.44 -2.48 3.85
CA TRP A 183 -18.77 -2.19 4.38
C TRP A 183 -19.25 -0.82 3.91
N PHE A 184 -18.41 0.22 4.02
CA PHE A 184 -18.73 1.58 3.60
C PHE A 184 -18.96 1.69 2.09
N ALA A 185 -18.21 0.94 1.27
CA ALA A 185 -18.35 0.95 -0.19
C ALA A 185 -19.78 0.61 -0.66
N GLY A 186 -20.52 -0.19 0.12
CA GLY A 186 -21.95 -0.47 -0.13
C GLY A 186 -22.88 0.71 0.21
N LYS A 187 -22.42 1.70 0.94
CA LYS A 187 -23.20 2.85 1.43
C LYS A 187 -22.76 4.19 0.86
N LYS A 188 -21.71 4.21 0.03
CA LYS A 188 -21.17 5.44 -0.55
C LYS A 188 -22.21 6.17 -1.41
N LYS A 189 -22.18 7.49 -1.38
CA LYS A 189 -23.08 8.36 -2.16
C LYS A 189 -22.47 8.81 -3.50
N GLY A 190 -21.13 8.80 -3.59
CA GLY A 190 -20.39 9.23 -4.77
C GLY A 190 -19.12 8.42 -4.98
N ASP A 191 -18.67 8.34 -6.24
CA ASP A 191 -17.42 7.69 -6.59
C ASP A 191 -16.24 8.54 -6.10
N GLY A 192 -15.26 7.93 -5.41
CA GLY A 192 -14.10 8.59 -4.78
C GLY A 192 -14.21 8.73 -3.26
N GLN A 193 -15.39 8.48 -2.66
CA GLN A 193 -15.56 8.57 -1.21
C GLN A 193 -14.80 7.46 -0.45
N VAL A 194 -14.71 6.26 -1.02
CA VAL A 194 -13.98 5.15 -0.39
C VAL A 194 -12.49 5.47 -0.34
N ALA A 195 -11.95 6.06 -1.39
CA ALA A 195 -10.56 6.52 -1.43
C ALA A 195 -10.29 7.64 -0.42
N GLY A 196 -11.19 8.63 -0.33
CA GLY A 196 -11.08 9.69 0.68
C GLY A 196 -11.08 9.15 2.09
N LEU A 197 -12.01 8.22 2.40
CA LEU A 197 -12.11 7.60 3.72
C LEU A 197 -10.88 6.74 4.06
N TYR A 198 -10.36 6.00 3.08
CA TYR A 198 -9.10 5.26 3.24
C TYR A 198 -7.94 6.18 3.66
N LEU A 199 -7.78 7.32 2.98
CA LEU A 199 -6.71 8.27 3.32
C LEU A 199 -6.84 8.78 4.76
N VAL A 200 -8.07 9.09 5.21
CA VAL A 200 -8.30 9.52 6.59
C VAL A 200 -7.95 8.41 7.59
N CYS A 201 -8.53 7.22 7.42
CA CYS A 201 -8.32 6.11 8.36
C CYS A 201 -6.85 5.69 8.43
N TYR A 202 -6.20 5.55 7.26
CA TYR A 202 -4.79 5.20 7.20
C TYR A 202 -3.89 6.26 7.85
N SER A 203 -4.16 7.54 7.57
CA SER A 203 -3.37 8.65 8.13
C SER A 203 -3.48 8.73 9.64
N VAL A 204 -4.69 8.56 10.18
CA VAL A 204 -4.91 8.53 11.64
C VAL A 204 -4.15 7.36 12.27
N GLY A 205 -4.32 6.15 11.72
CA GLY A 205 -3.59 4.97 12.21
C GLY A 205 -2.07 5.15 12.13
N ARG A 206 -1.59 5.71 11.02
CA ARG A 206 -0.16 5.97 10.82
C ARG A 206 0.39 7.02 11.77
N PHE A 207 -0.35 8.09 12.00
CA PHE A 207 0.03 9.15 12.94
C PHE A 207 0.16 8.62 14.37
N VAL A 208 -0.82 7.83 14.83
CA VAL A 208 -0.83 7.25 16.18
C VAL A 208 0.28 6.21 16.34
N LEU A 209 0.44 5.30 15.37
CA LEU A 209 1.47 4.25 15.45
C LEU A 209 2.89 4.80 15.49
N GLU A 210 3.14 5.98 14.93
CA GLU A 210 4.47 6.59 14.92
C GLU A 210 4.99 6.90 16.34
N PHE A 211 4.12 7.16 17.31
CA PHE A 211 4.52 7.37 18.71
C PHE A 211 5.13 6.13 19.36
N PHE A 212 4.74 4.96 18.87
CA PHE A 212 5.18 3.66 19.40
C PHE A 212 6.36 3.05 18.64
N ARG A 213 6.84 3.71 17.59
CA ARG A 213 7.95 3.19 16.78
C ARG A 213 9.30 3.41 17.44
N GLY A 214 10.17 2.40 17.29
CA GLY A 214 11.54 2.39 17.83
C GLY A 214 12.63 2.65 16.78
N ASP A 215 12.33 2.52 15.47
CA ASP A 215 13.27 2.74 14.36
C ASP A 215 13.36 4.24 13.99
N LEU A 216 14.24 4.97 14.66
CA LEU A 216 14.29 6.45 14.68
C LEU A 216 14.94 7.12 13.46
N GLU A 217 15.48 6.39 12.48
CA GLU A 217 16.29 6.94 11.37
C GLU A 217 15.50 7.62 10.24
N ARG A 218 14.29 8.13 10.48
CA ARG A 218 13.38 8.57 9.40
C ARG A 218 13.32 10.08 9.15
N GLY A 219 14.11 10.85 9.85
CA GLY A 219 14.06 12.30 9.76
C GLY A 219 12.85 12.92 10.48
N ASN A 220 13.02 14.16 10.91
CA ASN A 220 12.00 14.95 11.59
C ASN A 220 11.77 16.27 10.85
N VAL A 221 10.54 16.77 10.92
CA VAL A 221 10.14 18.09 10.46
C VAL A 221 9.64 18.87 11.69
N GLY A 222 10.52 19.65 12.28
CA GLY A 222 10.27 20.27 13.60
C GLY A 222 10.14 19.21 14.70
N SER A 223 9.05 19.23 15.45
CA SER A 223 8.74 18.27 16.54
C SER A 223 8.05 16.99 16.07
N LEU A 224 7.67 16.91 14.79
CA LEU A 224 6.98 15.77 14.22
C LEU A 224 7.91 14.91 13.39
N SER A 225 7.68 13.59 13.35
CA SER A 225 8.34 12.76 12.36
C SER A 225 7.87 13.10 10.95
N THR A 226 8.71 12.85 9.95
CA THR A 226 8.32 13.04 8.53
C THR A 226 7.04 12.29 8.20
N SER A 227 6.83 11.10 8.78
CA SER A 227 5.61 10.30 8.59
C SER A 227 4.38 10.97 9.18
N GLN A 228 4.48 11.57 10.39
CA GLN A 228 3.38 12.30 11.02
C GLN A 228 3.03 13.57 10.23
N PHE A 229 4.05 14.29 9.78
CA PHE A 229 3.86 15.47 8.94
C PHE A 229 3.07 15.11 7.66
N ILE A 230 3.50 14.10 6.92
CA ILE A 230 2.78 13.63 5.73
C ILE A 230 1.37 13.15 6.08
N ALA A 231 1.18 12.44 7.20
CA ALA A 231 -0.11 11.94 7.63
C ALA A 231 -1.15 13.06 7.85
N ILE A 232 -0.75 14.22 8.37
CA ILE A 232 -1.64 15.36 8.53
C ILE A 232 -2.18 15.83 7.17
N PHE A 233 -1.29 16.05 6.19
CA PHE A 233 -1.71 16.51 4.86
C PHE A 233 -2.54 15.46 4.11
N THR A 234 -2.20 14.18 4.24
CA THR A 234 -2.99 13.11 3.61
C THR A 234 -4.35 12.94 4.27
N ALA A 235 -4.47 13.17 5.60
CA ALA A 235 -5.76 13.19 6.29
C ALA A 235 -6.64 14.34 5.78
N ILE A 236 -6.08 15.56 5.69
CA ILE A 236 -6.80 16.74 5.16
C ILE A 236 -7.25 16.48 3.72
N ALA A 237 -6.35 15.99 2.86
CA ALA A 237 -6.70 15.62 1.50
C ALA A 237 -7.82 14.58 1.44
N GLY A 238 -7.77 13.56 2.32
CA GLY A 238 -8.81 12.54 2.45
C GLY A 238 -10.17 13.12 2.80
N VAL A 239 -10.23 14.02 3.78
CA VAL A 239 -11.46 14.73 4.19
C VAL A 239 -12.01 15.56 3.03
N VAL A 240 -11.16 16.34 2.36
CA VAL A 240 -11.57 17.15 1.21
C VAL A 240 -12.13 16.27 0.10
N LEU A 241 -11.44 15.19 -0.27
CA LEU A 241 -11.92 14.26 -1.30
C LEU A 241 -13.23 13.60 -0.91
N PHE A 242 -13.38 13.18 0.35
CA PHE A 242 -14.60 12.55 0.85
C PHE A 242 -15.84 13.45 0.66
N PHE A 243 -15.73 14.71 1.06
CA PHE A 243 -16.84 15.66 0.91
C PHE A 243 -17.04 16.14 -0.54
N TRP A 244 -15.95 16.34 -1.28
CA TRP A 244 -16.01 16.71 -2.69
C TRP A 244 -16.76 15.68 -3.53
N PHE A 245 -16.41 14.41 -3.40
CA PHE A 245 -17.04 13.31 -4.11
C PHE A 245 -18.43 12.96 -3.55
N GLY A 246 -18.67 13.20 -2.27
CA GLY A 246 -19.99 13.00 -1.66
C GLY A 246 -21.08 13.94 -2.20
N LYS A 247 -20.71 15.10 -2.75
CA LYS A 247 -21.63 16.04 -3.40
C LYS A 247 -22.00 15.61 -4.83
N LYS A 248 -21.16 14.81 -5.47
CA LYS A 248 -21.42 14.29 -6.82
C LYS A 248 -22.15 12.95 -6.69
N LYS A 249 -23.44 12.88 -7.11
CA LYS A 249 -24.17 11.60 -7.14
C LYS A 249 -23.39 10.55 -7.89
N ALA A 250 -23.35 9.32 -7.35
CA ALA A 250 -22.77 8.18 -8.04
C ALA A 250 -23.45 8.05 -9.42
N GLN A 251 -22.66 8.04 -10.48
CA GLN A 251 -23.20 7.81 -11.81
C GLN A 251 -23.60 6.34 -11.90
N GLY A 252 -24.83 6.08 -12.36
CA GLY A 252 -25.35 4.72 -12.54
C GLY A 252 -24.47 3.82 -13.42
N PRO A 253 -24.82 2.53 -13.58
CA PRO A 253 -24.04 1.57 -14.35
C PRO A 253 -23.74 2.11 -15.75
N GLU A 254 -22.51 1.93 -16.22
CA GLU A 254 -22.13 2.23 -17.59
C GLU A 254 -22.96 1.34 -18.51
N LYS A 255 -23.81 1.93 -19.36
CA LYS A 255 -24.41 1.18 -20.47
C LYS A 255 -23.26 0.64 -21.32
N ASN A 256 -23.19 -0.67 -21.47
CA ASN A 256 -22.25 -1.32 -22.38
C ASN A 256 -22.50 -0.78 -23.80
N ILE A 257 -21.54 -0.04 -24.35
CA ILE A 257 -21.54 0.48 -25.73
C ILE A 257 -21.27 -0.67 -26.74
N GLN A 258 -21.44 -1.92 -26.36
CA GLN A 258 -21.22 -3.08 -27.23
C GLN A 258 -22.46 -3.59 -27.97
N GLU A 259 -23.64 -3.01 -27.74
CA GLU A 259 -24.87 -3.46 -28.45
C GLU A 259 -25.22 -2.67 -29.73
N GLU A 260 -24.39 -1.70 -30.15
CA GLU A 260 -24.70 -0.86 -31.31
C GLU A 260 -23.83 -1.14 -32.56
N LYS A 261 -23.23 -2.32 -32.68
CA LYS A 261 -22.52 -2.74 -33.91
C LYS A 261 -22.93 -4.11 -34.42
N VAL A 262 -24.19 -4.46 -34.32
CA VAL A 262 -24.81 -5.56 -35.10
C VAL A 262 -26.17 -5.09 -35.60
N VAL A 263 -26.17 -4.34 -36.65
CA VAL A 263 -27.21 -4.28 -37.70
C VAL A 263 -26.51 -4.02 -39.02
#